data_b163b2a15adaba5a7624e92f3bffad26
#
_entry.id   b163b2a15adaba5a7624e92f3bffad26
#
_cell.length_a   1.000
_cell.length_b   1.000
_cell.length_c   1.000
_cell.angle_alpha   90.00
_cell.angle_beta   90.00
_cell.angle_gamma   90.00
#
_symmetry.space_group_name_H-M   'P 1'
#
loop_
_entity.id
_entity.type
_entity.pdbx_description
1 polymer ?
#
loop_
_entity_poly.entity_id
_entity_poly.type
_entity_poly.pdbx_seq_one_letter_code
_entity_poly.pdbx_strand_id
1 'polypeptide(L)'
;ELIDQSGVDTSVLKGKKQRCLLPVSPEGKLIVAGSDGHGTAYGILEISRLLGVSPWEWWADVTPEKKKLFKLSSKFRSVQSPSVEYRGIFINDEDWGLMPWSNKTYEPSDVNGEIGPRTNERIFELLLRLRANTYWPAMHECTLPFFLTKGNREVAKKYGIFMGASHCEPMACSAAGEWRRRGNGAYDYVNNSAAVYKFWEDRVKEVADQEVLYTLGMRGVHDGKMQGAKTVSYTHLTLPT
;
A
#
# COMPACT_ATOMS: atom_id res chain seq x y z
N GLU A 1 -18.70 21.44 5.29
CA GLU A 1 -19.59 22.39 4.54
C GLU A 1 -20.64 21.66 3.70
N LEU A 2 -20.29 20.88 2.66
CA LEU A 2 -21.29 20.16 1.83
C LEU A 2 -22.09 19.12 2.61
N ILE A 3 -21.46 18.45 3.55
CA ILE A 3 -22.13 17.44 4.40
C ILE A 3 -23.08 18.12 5.38
N ASP A 4 -22.69 19.23 5.98
CA ASP A 4 -23.53 19.97 6.94
C ASP A 4 -24.80 20.50 6.27
N GLN A 5 -24.73 20.88 5.01
CA GLN A 5 -25.87 21.32 4.21
C GLN A 5 -26.79 20.17 3.75
N SER A 6 -26.34 18.92 3.85
CA SER A 6 -27.09 17.75 3.36
C SER A 6 -28.21 17.28 4.28
N GLY A 7 -28.29 17.76 5.51
CA GLY A 7 -29.21 17.29 6.54
C GLY A 7 -28.96 15.84 7.00
N VAL A 8 -27.78 15.27 6.68
CA VAL A 8 -27.44 13.90 7.03
C VAL A 8 -26.70 13.85 8.36
N ASP A 9 -27.17 13.01 9.28
CA ASP A 9 -26.46 12.72 10.53
C ASP A 9 -25.20 11.90 10.26
N THR A 10 -24.04 12.51 10.52
CA THR A 10 -22.70 11.92 10.38
C THR A 10 -22.06 11.53 11.71
N SER A 11 -22.78 11.59 12.82
CA SER A 11 -22.27 11.28 14.17
C SER A 11 -21.59 9.91 14.25
N VAL A 12 -22.06 8.95 13.46
CA VAL A 12 -21.49 7.59 13.36
C VAL A 12 -20.03 7.57 12.89
N LEU A 13 -19.54 8.62 12.26
CA LEU A 13 -18.15 8.74 11.78
C LEU A 13 -17.19 9.28 12.85
N LYS A 14 -17.73 9.96 13.87
CA LYS A 14 -16.91 10.63 14.89
C LYS A 14 -16.02 9.63 15.64
N GLY A 15 -14.72 9.93 15.74
CA GLY A 15 -13.74 9.11 16.44
C GLY A 15 -13.45 7.75 15.80
N LYS A 16 -13.86 7.56 14.55
CA LYS A 16 -13.59 6.33 13.79
C LYS A 16 -12.52 6.58 12.73
N LYS A 17 -11.79 5.52 12.39
CA LYS A 17 -10.84 5.51 11.29
C LYS A 17 -11.40 4.71 10.11
N GLN A 18 -11.15 5.17 8.90
CA GLN A 18 -11.45 4.48 7.65
C GLN A 18 -12.92 4.04 7.51
N ARG A 19 -13.83 4.69 8.22
CA ARG A 19 -15.26 4.41 8.15
C ARG A 19 -15.89 5.24 7.04
N CYS A 20 -16.79 4.63 6.27
CA CYS A 20 -17.62 5.34 5.30
C CYS A 20 -19.10 5.22 5.65
N LEU A 21 -19.84 6.24 5.26
CA LEU A 21 -21.28 6.35 5.37
C LEU A 21 -21.85 6.79 4.01
N LEU A 22 -22.79 6.03 3.49
CA LEU A 22 -23.50 6.32 2.24
C LEU A 22 -25.01 6.34 2.51
N PRO A 23 -25.61 7.47 2.84
CA PRO A 23 -27.04 7.64 2.94
C PRO A 23 -27.62 8.31 1.70
N VAL A 24 -28.91 8.17 1.48
CA VAL A 24 -29.70 9.08 0.66
C VAL A 24 -30.22 10.20 1.56
N SER A 25 -29.96 11.46 1.18
CA SER A 25 -30.43 12.64 1.93
C SER A 25 -31.96 12.80 1.81
N PRO A 26 -32.58 13.64 2.67
CA PRO A 26 -34.00 13.96 2.54
C PRO A 26 -34.38 14.50 1.16
N GLU A 27 -33.46 15.17 0.48
CA GLU A 27 -33.65 15.71 -0.88
C GLU A 27 -33.45 14.66 -1.99
N GLY A 28 -33.19 13.39 -1.65
CA GLY A 28 -32.97 12.31 -2.60
C GLY A 28 -31.57 12.26 -3.20
N LYS A 29 -30.59 12.94 -2.63
CA LYS A 29 -29.18 12.91 -3.10
C LYS A 29 -28.41 11.81 -2.37
N LEU A 30 -27.62 11.01 -3.10
CA LEU A 30 -26.68 10.09 -2.50
C LEU A 30 -25.48 10.87 -1.96
N ILE A 31 -25.22 10.76 -0.68
CA ILE A 31 -24.09 11.41 0.01
C ILE A 31 -23.01 10.37 0.27
N VAL A 32 -21.75 10.78 0.11
CA VAL A 32 -20.59 10.00 0.55
C VAL A 32 -19.88 10.77 1.64
N ALA A 33 -19.78 10.18 2.81
CA ALA A 33 -19.04 10.76 3.93
C ALA A 33 -18.03 9.74 4.51
N GLY A 34 -16.81 10.16 4.74
CA GLY A 34 -15.77 9.36 5.38
C GLY A 34 -15.33 9.98 6.71
N SER A 35 -14.89 9.15 7.65
CA SER A 35 -14.24 9.62 8.87
C SER A 35 -12.85 10.22 8.60
N ASP A 36 -12.28 9.87 7.46
CA ASP A 36 -10.97 10.30 6.97
C ASP A 36 -10.89 10.14 5.44
N GLY A 37 -9.72 10.39 4.86
CA GLY A 37 -9.48 10.24 3.42
C GLY A 37 -9.75 8.83 2.90
N HIS A 38 -9.30 7.80 3.62
CA HIS A 38 -9.57 6.40 3.27
C HIS A 38 -11.06 6.08 3.31
N GLY A 39 -11.75 6.46 4.38
CA GLY A 39 -13.20 6.28 4.49
C GLY A 39 -13.96 6.92 3.34
N THR A 40 -13.55 8.12 2.92
CA THR A 40 -14.15 8.81 1.77
C THR A 40 -13.87 8.05 0.46
N ALA A 41 -12.63 7.64 0.23
CA ALA A 41 -12.26 6.85 -0.95
C ALA A 41 -13.04 5.53 -1.03
N TYR A 42 -13.12 4.79 0.08
CA TYR A 42 -13.91 3.55 0.14
C TYR A 42 -15.40 3.79 -0.14
N GLY A 43 -15.95 4.89 0.34
CA GLY A 43 -17.34 5.27 0.04
C GLY A 43 -17.57 5.55 -1.44
N ILE A 44 -16.66 6.27 -2.10
CA ILE A 44 -16.72 6.54 -3.54
C ILE A 44 -16.62 5.23 -4.34
N LEU A 45 -15.68 4.36 -3.99
CA LEU A 45 -15.49 3.07 -4.66
C LEU A 45 -16.64 2.09 -4.39
N GLU A 46 -17.35 2.23 -3.25
CA GLU A 46 -18.56 1.49 -2.97
C GLU A 46 -19.67 1.82 -3.98
N ILE A 47 -19.78 3.05 -4.46
CA ILE A 47 -20.72 3.40 -5.54
C ILE A 47 -20.41 2.58 -6.79
N SER A 48 -19.13 2.48 -7.17
CA SER A 48 -18.71 1.64 -8.31
C SER A 48 -19.15 0.19 -8.12
N ARG A 49 -18.97 -0.37 -6.92
CA ARG A 49 -19.40 -1.74 -6.58
C ARG A 49 -20.92 -1.91 -6.67
N LEU A 50 -21.69 -0.96 -6.15
CA LEU A 50 -23.17 -0.96 -6.25
C LEU A 50 -23.65 -0.90 -7.69
N LEU A 51 -22.91 -0.21 -8.56
CA LEU A 51 -23.16 -0.17 -9.99
C LEU A 51 -22.79 -1.48 -10.71
N GLY A 52 -22.12 -2.42 -10.01
CA GLY A 52 -21.73 -3.72 -10.55
C GLY A 52 -20.32 -3.75 -11.14
N VAL A 53 -19.51 -2.74 -10.85
CA VAL A 53 -18.08 -2.75 -11.25
C VAL A 53 -17.31 -3.61 -10.27
N SER A 54 -16.68 -4.68 -10.76
CA SER A 54 -15.82 -5.56 -9.97
C SER A 54 -14.55 -4.83 -9.55
N PRO A 55 -13.99 -5.08 -8.35
CA PRO A 55 -12.63 -4.66 -8.02
C PRO A 55 -11.58 -5.17 -9.03
N TRP A 56 -11.85 -6.30 -9.65
CA TRP A 56 -10.99 -6.98 -10.63
C TRP A 56 -11.26 -6.56 -12.07
N GLU A 57 -12.06 -5.52 -12.30
CA GLU A 57 -12.42 -5.03 -13.62
C GLU A 57 -11.20 -4.90 -14.54
N TRP A 58 -10.14 -4.26 -14.07
CA TRP A 58 -8.94 -4.05 -14.85
C TRP A 58 -7.98 -5.26 -14.82
N TRP A 59 -7.74 -5.85 -13.63
CA TRP A 59 -6.75 -6.92 -13.46
C TRP A 59 -7.18 -8.28 -14.01
N ALA A 60 -8.46 -8.53 -14.12
CA ALA A 60 -9.01 -9.80 -14.58
C ALA A 60 -10.02 -9.63 -15.73
N ASP A 61 -9.98 -8.48 -16.42
CA ASP A 61 -10.81 -8.17 -17.60
C ASP A 61 -12.32 -8.40 -17.34
N VAL A 62 -12.78 -8.13 -16.12
CA VAL A 62 -14.18 -8.30 -15.73
C VAL A 62 -15.00 -7.10 -16.20
N THR A 63 -15.45 -7.16 -17.45
CA THR A 63 -16.28 -6.10 -18.02
C THR A 63 -17.61 -5.96 -17.29
N PRO A 64 -17.93 -4.80 -16.70
CA PRO A 64 -19.21 -4.61 -16.04
C PRO A 64 -20.36 -4.55 -17.04
N GLU A 65 -21.52 -5.09 -16.63
CA GLU A 65 -22.75 -4.98 -17.42
C GLU A 65 -23.21 -3.51 -17.51
N LYS A 66 -23.56 -3.06 -18.72
CA LYS A 66 -24.13 -1.73 -18.94
C LYS A 66 -25.55 -1.67 -18.37
N LYS A 67 -25.76 -0.89 -17.33
CA LYS A 67 -27.06 -0.64 -16.73
C LYS A 67 -27.63 0.67 -17.26
N LYS A 68 -28.88 0.65 -17.75
CA LYS A 68 -29.58 1.86 -18.18
C LYS A 68 -30.13 2.68 -17.01
N LEU A 69 -30.33 2.04 -15.87
CA LEU A 69 -30.94 2.66 -14.70
C LEU A 69 -30.37 2.02 -13.43
N PHE A 70 -30.04 2.86 -12.47
CA PHE A 70 -29.67 2.48 -11.11
C PHE A 70 -30.62 3.18 -10.16
N LYS A 71 -31.29 2.41 -9.29
CA LYS A 71 -32.22 2.93 -8.30
C LYS A 71 -31.76 2.58 -6.90
N LEU A 72 -31.75 3.57 -6.03
CA LEU A 72 -31.59 3.38 -4.59
C LEU A 72 -32.89 3.76 -3.88
N SER A 73 -33.19 3.05 -2.80
CA SER A 73 -34.30 3.44 -1.90
C SER A 73 -33.98 4.79 -1.27
N SER A 74 -34.99 5.63 -1.06
CA SER A 74 -34.85 6.87 -0.28
C SER A 74 -34.43 6.61 1.18
N LYS A 75 -34.59 5.38 1.67
CA LYS A 75 -34.16 4.93 2.99
C LYS A 75 -32.78 4.26 2.96
N PHE A 76 -32.11 4.26 1.80
CA PHE A 76 -30.79 3.62 1.69
C PHE A 76 -29.79 4.29 2.63
N ARG A 77 -29.14 3.46 3.42
CA ARG A 77 -28.05 3.88 4.32
C ARG A 77 -27.08 2.74 4.51
N SER A 78 -25.85 2.93 4.14
CA SER A 78 -24.76 1.98 4.35
C SER A 78 -23.71 2.60 5.27
N VAL A 79 -23.32 1.87 6.30
CA VAL A 79 -22.21 2.23 7.19
C VAL A 79 -21.22 1.09 7.19
N GLN A 80 -19.97 1.37 6.85
CA GLN A 80 -18.94 0.33 6.75
C GLN A 80 -17.67 0.79 7.46
N SER A 81 -17.09 -0.13 8.22
CA SER A 81 -15.89 0.12 9.01
C SER A 81 -15.00 -1.12 8.98
N PRO A 82 -13.70 -0.98 8.79
CA PRO A 82 -12.79 -2.12 8.90
C PRO A 82 -12.73 -2.62 10.34
N SER A 83 -12.49 -3.93 10.51
CA SER A 83 -12.24 -4.54 11.82
C SER A 83 -10.77 -4.48 12.23
N VAL A 84 -9.87 -4.31 11.27
CA VAL A 84 -8.42 -4.14 11.48
C VAL A 84 -7.93 -2.90 10.75
N GLU A 85 -6.94 -2.22 11.31
CA GLU A 85 -6.46 -0.94 10.77
C GLU A 85 -5.67 -1.10 9.46
N TYR A 86 -4.78 -2.09 9.39
CA TYR A 86 -3.92 -2.34 8.24
C TYR A 86 -4.34 -3.60 7.49
N ARG A 87 -4.55 -3.48 6.19
CA ARG A 87 -5.01 -4.55 5.30
C ARG A 87 -4.31 -4.39 3.97
N GLY A 88 -3.66 -5.42 3.48
CA GLY A 88 -2.89 -5.27 2.26
C GLY A 88 -2.37 -6.57 1.68
N ILE A 89 -1.46 -6.42 0.76
CA ILE A 89 -0.78 -7.53 0.09
C ILE A 89 0.72 -7.33 0.14
N PHE A 90 1.42 -8.44 0.00
CA PHE A 90 2.84 -8.51 -0.27
C PHE A 90 3.05 -9.04 -1.69
N ILE A 91 3.79 -8.31 -2.51
CA ILE A 91 4.25 -8.80 -3.80
C ILE A 91 5.50 -9.62 -3.59
N ASN A 92 5.38 -10.92 -3.84
CA ASN A 92 6.45 -11.88 -3.78
C ASN A 92 6.47 -12.66 -5.10
N ASP A 93 7.59 -13.23 -5.50
CA ASP A 93 7.76 -13.95 -6.77
C ASP A 93 7.40 -13.15 -8.04
N GLU A 94 7.68 -11.85 -8.00
CA GLU A 94 7.37 -10.90 -9.08
C GLU A 94 8.20 -11.10 -10.36
N ASP A 95 9.32 -11.77 -10.26
CA ASP A 95 10.28 -12.02 -11.35
C ASP A 95 9.70 -12.86 -12.49
N TRP A 96 8.65 -13.62 -12.25
CA TRP A 96 8.02 -14.51 -13.23
C TRP A 96 6.85 -13.86 -13.97
N GLY A 97 6.25 -12.85 -13.41
CA GLY A 97 5.04 -12.24 -13.95
C GLY A 97 5.03 -10.71 -13.88
N LEU A 98 4.80 -10.16 -12.69
CA LEU A 98 4.52 -8.73 -12.54
C LEU A 98 5.67 -7.84 -13.03
N MET A 99 6.91 -8.14 -12.63
CA MET A 99 8.05 -7.30 -12.99
C MET A 99 8.31 -7.30 -14.50
N PRO A 100 8.50 -8.45 -15.18
CA PRO A 100 8.73 -8.43 -16.62
C PRO A 100 7.54 -7.90 -17.41
N TRP A 101 6.30 -8.14 -16.98
CA TRP A 101 5.13 -7.55 -17.61
C TRP A 101 5.08 -6.04 -17.45
N SER A 102 5.32 -5.51 -16.25
CA SER A 102 5.40 -4.06 -16.01
C SER A 102 6.48 -3.44 -16.89
N ASN A 103 7.71 -3.90 -16.73
CA ASN A 103 8.90 -3.30 -17.35
C ASN A 103 8.96 -3.39 -18.88
N LYS A 104 8.33 -4.42 -19.47
CA LYS A 104 8.42 -4.67 -20.93
C LYS A 104 7.12 -4.40 -21.69
N THR A 105 5.99 -4.44 -21.02
CA THR A 105 4.67 -4.41 -21.70
C THR A 105 3.81 -3.25 -21.28
N TYR A 106 3.54 -3.11 -19.98
CA TYR A 106 2.57 -2.13 -19.49
C TYR A 106 3.17 -0.74 -19.29
N GLU A 107 4.38 -0.68 -18.78
CA GLU A 107 5.12 0.54 -18.50
C GLU A 107 6.57 0.39 -18.92
N PRO A 108 6.83 0.27 -20.24
CA PRO A 108 8.17 0.00 -20.75
C PRO A 108 9.19 1.02 -20.26
N SER A 109 10.33 0.52 -19.78
CA SER A 109 11.44 1.31 -19.25
C SER A 109 12.77 0.70 -19.67
N ASP A 110 13.75 1.55 -19.95
CA ASP A 110 15.15 1.14 -20.21
C ASP A 110 15.86 0.72 -18.91
N VAL A 111 15.28 1.00 -17.75
CA VAL A 111 15.78 0.57 -16.45
C VAL A 111 15.32 -0.85 -16.18
N ASN A 112 16.26 -1.79 -16.18
CA ASN A 112 15.92 -3.19 -15.97
C ASN A 112 15.36 -3.45 -14.57
N GLY A 113 14.27 -4.23 -14.52
CA GLY A 113 13.62 -4.64 -13.27
C GLY A 113 12.70 -3.58 -12.66
N GLU A 114 12.38 -2.51 -13.38
CA GLU A 114 11.51 -1.47 -12.86
C GLU A 114 10.04 -1.89 -12.83
N ILE A 115 9.42 -1.79 -11.66
CA ILE A 115 7.96 -1.76 -11.50
C ILE A 115 7.60 -0.31 -11.22
N GLY A 116 7.13 0.38 -12.26
CA GLY A 116 6.98 1.82 -12.27
C GLY A 116 5.72 2.33 -11.58
N PRO A 117 5.58 3.67 -11.49
CA PRO A 117 4.47 4.32 -10.80
C PRO A 117 3.11 4.01 -11.41
N ARG A 118 2.99 3.83 -12.72
CA ARG A 118 1.71 3.47 -13.37
C ARG A 118 1.25 2.07 -12.98
N THR A 119 2.18 1.13 -12.87
CA THR A 119 1.88 -0.24 -12.40
C THR A 119 1.44 -0.21 -10.94
N ASN A 120 2.17 0.50 -10.09
CA ASN A 120 1.81 0.66 -8.68
C ASN A 120 0.48 1.41 -8.51
N GLU A 121 0.16 2.39 -9.33
CA GLU A 121 -1.15 3.07 -9.33
C GLU A 121 -2.29 2.07 -9.54
N ARG A 122 -2.16 1.11 -10.46
CA ARG A 122 -3.16 0.06 -10.67
C ARG A 122 -3.27 -0.91 -9.49
N ILE A 123 -2.16 -1.23 -8.85
CA ILE A 123 -2.16 -2.04 -7.62
C ILE A 123 -2.87 -1.29 -6.50
N PHE A 124 -2.58 -0.02 -6.30
CA PHE A 124 -3.16 0.80 -5.24
C PHE A 124 -4.66 1.04 -5.47
N GLU A 125 -5.09 1.24 -6.72
CA GLU A 125 -6.50 1.28 -7.07
C GLU A 125 -7.22 -0.01 -6.68
N LEU A 126 -6.66 -1.19 -7.01
CA LEU A 126 -7.21 -2.47 -6.61
C LEU A 126 -7.30 -2.60 -5.10
N LEU A 127 -6.26 -2.24 -4.36
CA LEU A 127 -6.26 -2.25 -2.91
C LEU A 127 -7.39 -1.41 -2.33
N LEU A 128 -7.55 -0.17 -2.79
CA LEU A 128 -8.63 0.70 -2.32
C LEU A 128 -10.02 0.16 -2.67
N ARG A 129 -10.21 -0.44 -3.86
CA ARG A 129 -11.45 -1.12 -4.26
C ARG A 129 -11.79 -2.29 -3.35
N LEU A 130 -10.78 -2.99 -2.86
CA LEU A 130 -10.88 -4.09 -1.89
C LEU A 130 -10.88 -3.59 -0.42
N ARG A 131 -10.84 -2.26 -0.21
CA ARG A 131 -10.74 -1.60 1.11
C ARG A 131 -9.48 -1.96 1.87
N ALA A 132 -8.43 -2.26 1.14
CA ALA A 132 -7.09 -2.38 1.67
C ALA A 132 -6.36 -1.03 1.61
N ASN A 133 -5.28 -0.91 2.34
CA ASN A 133 -4.52 0.33 2.48
C ASN A 133 -3.02 0.11 2.66
N THR A 134 -2.56 -1.14 2.65
CA THR A 134 -1.16 -1.48 2.96
C THR A 134 -0.55 -2.28 1.81
N TYR A 135 0.70 -1.98 1.50
CA TYR A 135 1.42 -2.63 0.43
C TYR A 135 2.86 -2.93 0.81
N TRP A 136 3.27 -4.17 0.62
CA TRP A 136 4.66 -4.59 0.70
C TRP A 136 5.15 -4.85 -0.73
N PRO A 137 6.08 -4.03 -1.23
CA PRO A 137 6.53 -4.11 -2.61
C PRO A 137 7.43 -5.33 -2.88
N ALA A 138 7.66 -5.56 -4.16
CA ALA A 138 8.62 -6.51 -4.67
C ALA A 138 10.02 -6.30 -4.10
N MET A 139 10.70 -7.38 -3.73
CA MET A 139 11.99 -7.32 -3.02
C MET A 139 13.11 -8.15 -3.64
N HIS A 140 12.85 -8.94 -4.68
CA HIS A 140 13.86 -9.78 -5.29
C HIS A 140 14.95 -8.97 -6.02
N GLU A 141 16.13 -9.54 -6.18
CA GLU A 141 17.30 -8.85 -6.79
C GLU A 141 17.08 -8.44 -8.24
N CYS A 142 16.17 -9.12 -8.95
CA CYS A 142 15.82 -8.79 -10.33
C CYS A 142 14.95 -7.53 -10.44
N THR A 143 14.32 -7.11 -9.34
CA THR A 143 13.45 -5.93 -9.29
C THR A 143 14.19 -4.74 -8.71
N LEU A 144 14.08 -3.59 -9.37
CA LEU A 144 14.57 -2.34 -8.80
C LEU A 144 13.74 -2.02 -7.54
N PRO A 145 14.36 -1.79 -6.38
CA PRO A 145 13.66 -1.49 -5.14
C PRO A 145 12.67 -0.34 -5.29
N PHE A 146 11.51 -0.47 -4.66
CA PHE A 146 10.39 0.45 -4.77
C PHE A 146 10.77 1.92 -4.59
N PHE A 147 11.55 2.21 -3.54
CA PHE A 147 11.96 3.58 -3.22
C PHE A 147 13.10 4.12 -4.11
N LEU A 148 13.73 3.29 -4.94
CA LEU A 148 14.66 3.73 -5.96
C LEU A 148 14.00 4.02 -7.30
N THR A 149 12.77 3.55 -7.49
CA THR A 149 12.00 3.79 -8.70
C THR A 149 11.32 5.15 -8.63
N LYS A 150 11.67 6.03 -9.56
CA LYS A 150 11.14 7.39 -9.61
C LYS A 150 9.61 7.39 -9.76
N GLY A 151 8.93 8.16 -8.92
CA GLY A 151 7.48 8.33 -8.95
C GLY A 151 6.69 7.33 -8.08
N ASN A 152 7.28 6.21 -7.67
CA ASN A 152 6.58 5.22 -6.84
C ASN A 152 6.16 5.78 -5.48
N ARG A 153 7.07 6.50 -4.83
CA ARG A 153 6.80 7.14 -3.55
C ARG A 153 5.65 8.14 -3.64
N GLU A 154 5.67 8.97 -4.67
CA GLU A 154 4.66 10.00 -4.90
C GLU A 154 3.27 9.38 -5.13
N VAL A 155 3.22 8.28 -5.88
CA VAL A 155 1.97 7.54 -6.11
C VAL A 155 1.46 6.90 -4.82
N ALA A 156 2.31 6.27 -4.02
CA ALA A 156 1.91 5.72 -2.73
C ALA A 156 1.31 6.80 -1.81
N LYS A 157 1.96 7.96 -1.74
CA LYS A 157 1.47 9.10 -0.99
C LYS A 157 0.13 9.62 -1.53
N LYS A 158 0.00 9.76 -2.85
CA LYS A 158 -1.24 10.20 -3.51
C LYS A 158 -2.43 9.29 -3.18
N TYR A 159 -2.21 7.98 -3.13
CA TYR A 159 -3.24 6.98 -2.83
C TYR A 159 -3.42 6.72 -1.34
N GLY A 160 -2.61 7.33 -0.48
CA GLY A 160 -2.64 7.12 0.97
C GLY A 160 -2.27 5.71 1.39
N ILE A 161 -1.41 5.04 0.64
CA ILE A 161 -1.01 3.66 0.93
C ILE A 161 0.08 3.64 2.01
N PHE A 162 -0.16 2.87 3.07
CA PHE A 162 0.83 2.55 4.09
C PHE A 162 1.85 1.58 3.49
N MET A 163 3.04 2.08 3.25
CA MET A 163 4.12 1.27 2.73
C MET A 163 4.70 0.43 3.84
N GLY A 164 4.79 -0.87 3.61
CA GLY A 164 5.50 -1.78 4.49
C GLY A 164 6.65 -2.45 3.77
N ALA A 165 7.27 -3.40 4.43
CA ALA A 165 8.36 -4.17 3.85
C ALA A 165 8.41 -5.58 4.43
N SER A 166 9.00 -6.51 3.69
CA SER A 166 9.18 -7.89 4.13
C SER A 166 10.23 -7.99 5.24
N HIS A 167 10.36 -9.20 5.78
CA HIS A 167 11.39 -9.53 6.77
C HIS A 167 12.83 -9.35 6.25
N CYS A 168 13.04 -9.33 4.94
CA CYS A 168 14.34 -9.13 4.30
C CYS A 168 14.68 -7.65 4.11
N GLU A 169 13.80 -6.74 4.51
CA GLU A 169 13.91 -5.30 4.27
C GLU A 169 13.75 -4.49 5.56
N PRO A 170 14.67 -4.66 6.53
CA PRO A 170 14.65 -3.86 7.74
C PRO A 170 14.62 -2.37 7.45
N MET A 171 13.79 -1.63 8.17
CA MET A 171 13.62 -0.18 8.02
C MET A 171 13.20 0.25 6.60
N ALA A 172 12.44 -0.61 5.89
CA ALA A 172 12.04 -0.41 4.50
C ALA A 172 13.24 -0.23 3.53
N CYS A 173 14.34 -0.90 3.82
CA CYS A 173 15.56 -0.90 3.02
C CYS A 173 15.85 -2.29 2.48
N SER A 174 15.88 -2.46 1.17
CA SER A 174 16.22 -3.74 0.56
C SER A 174 17.71 -4.05 0.74
N ALA A 175 18.00 -5.04 1.57
CA ALA A 175 19.38 -5.51 1.76
C ALA A 175 19.97 -6.11 0.48
N ALA A 176 19.14 -6.75 -0.35
CA ALA A 176 19.56 -7.36 -1.61
C ALA A 176 19.77 -6.33 -2.72
N GLY A 177 18.81 -5.44 -2.92
CA GLY A 177 18.80 -4.52 -4.06
C GLY A 177 19.41 -3.15 -3.79
N GLU A 178 19.18 -2.56 -2.62
CA GLU A 178 19.62 -1.20 -2.31
C GLU A 178 21.00 -1.12 -1.71
N TRP A 179 21.38 -2.07 -0.81
CA TRP A 179 22.69 -2.00 -0.17
C TRP A 179 23.83 -1.96 -1.20
N ARG A 180 23.74 -2.74 -2.27
CA ARG A 180 24.73 -2.74 -3.35
C ARG A 180 24.87 -1.38 -4.06
N ARG A 181 23.86 -0.53 -3.98
CA ARG A 181 23.80 0.77 -4.67
C ARG A 181 24.09 1.95 -3.74
N ARG A 182 23.67 1.85 -2.49
CA ARG A 182 23.68 2.95 -1.52
C ARG A 182 24.49 2.65 -0.25
N GLY A 183 24.77 1.36 0.02
CA GLY A 183 25.54 0.93 1.18
C GLY A 183 27.04 1.17 1.01
N ASN A 184 27.75 1.08 2.12
CA ASN A 184 29.20 1.20 2.17
C ASN A 184 29.81 0.03 2.93
N GLY A 185 30.65 -0.76 2.30
CA GLY A 185 31.27 -1.95 2.88
C GLY A 185 30.31 -3.14 3.02
N ALA A 186 30.60 -4.03 3.96
CA ALA A 186 29.81 -5.21 4.21
C ALA A 186 28.46 -4.85 4.85
N TYR A 187 27.37 -5.56 4.49
CA TYR A 187 26.10 -5.49 5.19
C TYR A 187 26.19 -6.32 6.50
N ASP A 188 26.86 -5.75 7.46
CA ASP A 188 27.26 -6.38 8.72
C ASP A 188 27.13 -5.37 9.85
N TYR A 189 26.09 -5.54 10.68
CA TYR A 189 25.86 -4.61 11.80
C TYR A 189 26.88 -4.78 12.92
N VAL A 190 27.57 -5.92 13.01
CA VAL A 190 28.57 -6.16 14.06
C VAL A 190 29.88 -5.41 13.77
N ASN A 191 30.35 -5.48 12.52
CA ASN A 191 31.63 -4.93 12.13
C ASN A 191 31.53 -3.60 11.33
N ASN A 192 30.31 -3.27 10.83
CA ASN A 192 30.04 -2.08 10.00
C ASN A 192 28.75 -1.38 10.45
N SER A 193 28.49 -1.34 11.75
CA SER A 193 27.22 -0.79 12.31
C SER A 193 26.93 0.64 11.88
N ALA A 194 27.94 1.49 11.83
CA ALA A 194 27.75 2.90 11.46
C ALA A 194 27.19 3.07 10.03
N ALA A 195 27.70 2.30 9.07
CA ALA A 195 27.22 2.37 7.69
C ALA A 195 25.81 1.77 7.54
N VAL A 196 25.52 0.65 8.24
CA VAL A 196 24.19 0.04 8.23
C VAL A 196 23.17 0.95 8.91
N TYR A 197 23.52 1.52 10.07
CA TYR A 197 22.67 2.48 10.77
C TYR A 197 22.35 3.70 9.88
N LYS A 198 23.38 4.28 9.26
CA LYS A 198 23.20 5.42 8.35
C LYS A 198 22.29 5.08 7.18
N PHE A 199 22.42 3.90 6.61
CA PHE A 199 21.56 3.42 5.52
C PHE A 199 20.08 3.37 5.92
N TRP A 200 19.78 2.88 7.12
CA TRP A 200 18.43 2.85 7.65
C TRP A 200 17.93 4.26 8.03
N GLU A 201 18.78 5.07 8.66
CA GLU A 201 18.45 6.44 9.05
C GLU A 201 18.12 7.31 7.82
N ASP A 202 18.89 7.17 6.75
CA ASP A 202 18.65 7.90 5.50
C ASP A 202 17.27 7.54 4.90
N ARG A 203 16.86 6.27 4.96
CA ARG A 203 15.52 5.86 4.54
C ARG A 203 14.43 6.47 5.43
N VAL A 204 14.57 6.42 6.73
CA VAL A 204 13.58 7.01 7.64
C VAL A 204 13.41 8.51 7.38
N LYS A 205 14.50 9.22 7.15
CA LYS A 205 14.46 10.64 6.80
C LYS A 205 13.81 10.88 5.42
N GLU A 206 14.11 10.03 4.45
CA GLU A 206 13.57 10.12 3.10
C GLU A 206 12.04 9.99 3.06
N VAL A 207 11.47 9.12 3.90
CA VAL A 207 10.03 8.83 3.93
C VAL A 207 9.29 9.43 5.12
N ALA A 208 9.89 10.38 5.83
CA ALA A 208 9.33 10.97 7.04
C ALA A 208 7.98 11.69 6.84
N ASP A 209 7.62 12.03 5.60
CA ASP A 209 6.36 12.66 5.21
C ASP A 209 5.30 11.66 4.72
N GLN A 210 5.54 10.36 4.89
CA GLN A 210 4.66 9.27 4.50
C GLN A 210 4.39 8.31 5.66
N GLU A 211 3.28 7.59 5.56
CA GLU A 211 2.95 6.50 6.47
C GLU A 211 3.72 5.23 6.07
N VAL A 212 4.66 4.79 6.91
CA VAL A 212 5.48 3.59 6.69
C VAL A 212 5.43 2.67 7.88
N LEU A 213 5.21 1.40 7.63
CA LEU A 213 5.27 0.33 8.60
C LEU A 213 6.66 -0.31 8.53
N TYR A 214 7.50 -0.02 9.50
CA TYR A 214 8.88 -0.50 9.50
C TYR A 214 8.98 -1.92 10.03
N THR A 215 9.63 -2.79 9.26
CA THR A 215 10.09 -4.08 9.75
C THR A 215 11.31 -3.87 10.62
N LEU A 216 11.23 -4.32 11.87
CA LEU A 216 12.34 -4.25 12.81
C LEU A 216 13.01 -5.62 12.92
N GLY A 217 14.30 -5.67 12.71
CA GLY A 217 15.07 -6.88 12.82
C GLY A 217 16.41 -6.77 12.08
N MET A 218 17.40 -7.52 12.56
CA MET A 218 18.70 -7.60 11.90
C MET A 218 18.76 -8.86 11.04
N ARG A 219 18.26 -8.77 9.83
CA ARG A 219 18.32 -9.86 8.85
C ARG A 219 19.38 -9.56 7.81
N GLY A 220 19.99 -10.59 7.26
CA GLY A 220 20.92 -10.49 6.16
C GLY A 220 20.23 -10.35 4.82
N VAL A 221 20.96 -10.63 3.76
CA VAL A 221 20.41 -10.67 2.41
C VAL A 221 19.52 -11.89 2.29
N HIS A 222 18.31 -11.73 1.76
CA HIS A 222 17.25 -12.75 1.68
C HIS A 222 16.96 -13.40 3.04
N ASP A 223 16.80 -14.70 3.07
CA ASP A 223 16.51 -15.47 4.29
C ASP A 223 17.78 -15.78 5.13
N GLY A 224 18.92 -15.27 4.72
CA GLY A 224 20.16 -15.45 5.44
C GLY A 224 20.24 -14.63 6.74
N LYS A 225 21.15 -15.04 7.62
CA LYS A 225 21.53 -14.22 8.76
C LYS A 225 22.40 -13.03 8.29
N MET A 226 22.34 -11.93 9.05
CA MET A 226 23.27 -10.82 8.82
C MET A 226 24.71 -11.28 9.02
N GLN A 227 25.60 -10.88 8.16
CA GLN A 227 27.03 -11.18 8.27
C GLN A 227 27.56 -10.68 9.63
N GLY A 228 28.44 -11.43 10.25
CA GLY A 228 29.02 -11.12 11.56
C GLY A 228 28.15 -11.49 12.76
N ALA A 229 26.85 -11.76 12.59
CA ALA A 229 25.98 -12.16 13.69
C ALA A 229 26.32 -13.56 14.19
N LYS A 230 26.64 -13.65 15.50
CA LYS A 230 27.04 -14.92 16.15
C LYS A 230 25.85 -15.77 16.62
N THR A 231 24.68 -15.19 16.79
CA THR A 231 23.48 -15.86 17.29
C THR A 231 22.26 -15.58 16.40
N VAL A 232 21.29 -16.48 16.43
CA VAL A 232 19.99 -16.34 15.74
C VAL A 232 18.91 -15.65 16.59
N SER A 233 19.28 -15.01 17.69
CA SER A 233 18.33 -14.33 18.58
C SER A 233 17.49 -13.24 17.91
N TYR A 234 17.92 -12.75 16.76
CA TYR A 234 17.16 -11.81 15.94
C TYR A 234 15.94 -12.43 15.22
N THR A 235 15.84 -13.75 15.17
CA THR A 235 14.73 -14.41 14.47
C THR A 235 13.45 -14.48 15.28
N HIS A 236 13.44 -14.07 16.54
CA HIS A 236 12.31 -14.23 17.45
C HIS A 236 11.99 -12.99 18.27
N LEU A 237 12.23 -11.79 17.76
CA LEU A 237 11.51 -10.63 18.27
C LEU A 237 10.06 -10.71 17.76
N THR A 238 9.32 -11.70 18.25
CA THR A 238 7.88 -11.62 18.21
C THR A 238 7.49 -10.51 19.17
N LEU A 239 6.92 -9.45 18.61
CA LEU A 239 6.22 -8.47 19.43
C LEU A 239 5.15 -9.25 20.19
N PRO A 240 5.02 -9.05 21.52
CA PRO A 240 3.91 -9.65 22.25
C PRO A 240 2.61 -9.14 21.60
N THR A 241 1.79 -10.10 21.21
CA THR A 241 0.43 -9.85 20.72
C THR A 241 -0.43 -9.27 21.84
#